data_bc7dc3f7a23526299f2953199f701668
#
_entry.id   bc7dc3f7a23526299f2953199f701668
#
_cell.length_a   1.000
_cell.length_b   1.000
_cell.length_c   1.000
_cell.angle_alpha   90.00
_cell.angle_beta   90.00
_cell.angle_gamma   90.00
#
_symmetry.space_group_name_H-M   'P 1'
#
loop_
_entity.id
_entity.type
_entity.pdbx_description
1 polymer ?
#
loop_
_entity_poly.entity_id
_entity_poly.type
_entity_poly.pdbx_seq_one_letter_code
_entity_poly.pdbx_strand_id
1 'polypeptide(L)'
;MVQRLKQHGFTACIAGAIMFLSSLPYLIAAVSTPSGHVYTWMLHNIDDSAVYLSWMKQVAQGQFFQENRFCIEPQKSVLFNIWFLTLGVLSKVIGGPLAYHVGRLVGVGGLVFAIARLAQSIFKDTKHQRLALLFTCLVSGFGYLFGGFSAARGFTGQPIDLFQPEISVFQVSVYSPLFAPALALIVVAVTSWINAESSHATKHAIVAGIATALLGNIHSYDVLHVMLSVLCIRVTNDVIQRRFHSRAWLLAIGAGVIALPTTAWVFYATRVDPLFAARADTDTRTAALHWVLIGFGIALPLAIVAVTNAIKARDLPKLYLAAWFIGALLSSQLPFAFQRKMLMGAQIPLAMLAMAGLLHVATKLKGDFPKILIGTAVLLALPTNVLWVQDAMSKLPANAGSTQMRPYLTTSENDALAWLGRNGKANDAVLVGPDPTSHLRFPGVALMPHLSVYIPAIAGVTVFDGHWSETINYGAKITSTVRFFDASTTDDVRREILVQNRIRYVLYPNKLADGPLADGTGAALLKSDGSPQYIPVRWSNGTLTSQTASPAYPVNPLGMKRVFSSRDVEIFEVVN
;
A
#
# COMPACT_ATOMS: atom_id res chain seq x y z
N MET A 1 -23.94 31.06 -7.34
CA MET A 1 -24.14 29.77 -8.05
C MET A 1 -23.04 29.51 -9.07
N VAL A 2 -22.83 30.39 -10.06
CA VAL A 2 -21.81 30.23 -11.14
C VAL A 2 -20.39 30.02 -10.62
N GLN A 3 -19.95 30.76 -9.62
CA GLN A 3 -18.60 30.63 -9.05
C GLN A 3 -18.38 29.26 -8.35
N ARG A 4 -19.40 28.74 -7.66
CA ARG A 4 -19.35 27.39 -7.06
C ARG A 4 -19.27 26.32 -8.14
N LEU A 5 -20.06 26.43 -9.22
CA LEU A 5 -20.01 25.50 -10.36
C LEU A 5 -18.63 25.49 -11.02
N LYS A 6 -18.03 26.69 -11.26
CA LYS A 6 -16.66 26.81 -11.81
C LYS A 6 -15.60 26.21 -10.88
N GLN A 7 -15.80 26.24 -9.57
CA GLN A 7 -14.87 25.67 -8.60
C GLN A 7 -15.00 24.13 -8.55
N HIS A 8 -16.23 23.61 -8.56
CA HIS A 8 -16.46 22.17 -8.65
C HIS A 8 -15.94 21.60 -9.98
N GLY A 9 -16.12 22.30 -11.10
CA GLY A 9 -15.57 21.94 -12.40
C GLY A 9 -14.04 21.84 -12.37
N PHE A 10 -13.35 22.84 -11.79
CA PHE A 10 -11.89 22.79 -11.62
C PHE A 10 -11.45 21.58 -10.77
N THR A 11 -12.10 21.35 -9.63
CA THR A 11 -11.79 20.20 -8.77
C THR A 11 -12.00 18.88 -9.50
N ALA A 12 -13.10 18.74 -10.27
CA ALA A 12 -13.36 17.56 -11.08
C ALA A 12 -12.29 17.35 -12.17
N CYS A 13 -11.83 18.41 -12.83
CA CYS A 13 -10.72 18.34 -13.79
C CYS A 13 -9.44 17.83 -13.13
N ILE A 14 -9.08 18.35 -11.94
CA ILE A 14 -7.89 17.87 -11.21
C ILE A 14 -8.07 16.42 -10.79
N ALA A 15 -9.24 16.04 -10.27
CA ALA A 15 -9.53 14.63 -9.93
C ALA A 15 -9.37 13.72 -11.15
N GLY A 16 -9.98 14.09 -12.29
CA GLY A 16 -9.84 13.37 -13.56
C GLY A 16 -8.39 13.26 -14.03
N ALA A 17 -7.60 14.34 -13.92
CA ALA A 17 -6.19 14.32 -14.28
C ALA A 17 -5.37 13.38 -13.38
N ILE A 18 -5.57 13.42 -12.06
CA ILE A 18 -4.88 12.51 -11.13
C ILE A 18 -5.31 11.05 -11.37
N MET A 19 -6.61 10.79 -11.55
CA MET A 19 -7.12 9.46 -11.90
C MET A 19 -6.50 8.94 -13.20
N PHE A 20 -6.39 9.77 -14.23
CA PHE A 20 -5.79 9.42 -15.51
C PHE A 20 -4.30 9.13 -15.34
N LEU A 21 -3.52 10.07 -14.78
CA LEU A 21 -2.07 9.90 -14.57
C LEU A 21 -1.75 8.69 -13.71
N SER A 22 -2.52 8.44 -12.64
CA SER A 22 -2.34 7.28 -11.77
C SER A 22 -2.75 5.95 -12.43
N SER A 23 -3.52 6.00 -13.51
CA SER A 23 -3.94 4.81 -14.26
C SER A 23 -3.02 4.46 -15.42
N LEU A 24 -2.19 5.41 -15.88
CA LEU A 24 -1.30 5.19 -17.03
C LEU A 24 -0.41 3.94 -16.88
N PRO A 25 0.28 3.69 -15.75
CA PRO A 25 1.09 2.49 -15.60
C PRO A 25 0.29 1.19 -15.78
N TYR A 26 -0.93 1.14 -15.27
CA TYR A 26 -1.82 -0.03 -15.39
C TYR A 26 -2.32 -0.23 -16.83
N LEU A 27 -2.68 0.85 -17.52
CA LEU A 27 -3.11 0.79 -18.93
C LEU A 27 -1.95 0.37 -19.84
N ILE A 28 -0.75 0.91 -19.60
CA ILE A 28 0.44 0.52 -20.35
C ILE A 28 0.77 -0.95 -20.08
N ALA A 29 0.69 -1.40 -18.81
CA ALA A 29 0.86 -2.81 -18.49
C ALA A 29 -0.13 -3.71 -19.25
N ALA A 30 -1.40 -3.31 -19.34
CA ALA A 30 -2.43 -4.07 -20.05
C ALA A 30 -2.14 -4.19 -21.55
N VAL A 31 -1.74 -3.08 -22.21
CA VAL A 31 -1.44 -3.11 -23.67
C VAL A 31 -0.07 -3.73 -23.99
N SER A 32 0.84 -3.78 -23.00
CA SER A 32 2.16 -4.39 -23.13
C SER A 32 2.20 -5.85 -22.67
N THR A 33 1.05 -6.48 -22.48
CA THR A 33 0.98 -7.88 -22.03
C THR A 33 1.68 -8.78 -23.05
N PRO A 34 2.73 -9.54 -22.67
CA PRO A 34 3.44 -10.39 -23.60
C PRO A 34 2.57 -11.53 -24.12
N SER A 35 2.87 -12.04 -25.32
CA SER A 35 2.19 -13.23 -25.87
C SER A 35 2.31 -14.41 -24.92
N GLY A 36 1.22 -15.17 -24.74
CA GLY A 36 1.16 -16.31 -23.83
C GLY A 36 1.12 -15.94 -22.34
N HIS A 37 0.87 -14.68 -22.01
CA HIS A 37 0.72 -14.20 -20.64
C HIS A 37 -0.65 -13.57 -20.40
N VAL A 38 -1.02 -13.48 -19.13
CA VAL A 38 -2.23 -12.81 -18.64
C VAL A 38 -1.80 -11.74 -17.63
N TYR A 39 -2.27 -10.51 -17.82
CA TYR A 39 -2.03 -9.42 -16.88
C TYR A 39 -2.96 -9.57 -15.67
N THR A 40 -2.36 -9.55 -14.48
CA THR A 40 -3.10 -9.74 -13.21
C THR A 40 -3.85 -8.51 -12.74
N TRP A 41 -3.66 -7.35 -13.40
CA TRP A 41 -4.16 -6.03 -13.01
C TRP A 41 -3.60 -5.54 -11.66
N MET A 42 -2.55 -6.18 -11.16
CA MET A 42 -1.76 -5.75 -10.01
C MET A 42 -0.38 -5.29 -10.50
N LEU A 43 0.11 -4.17 -10.00
CA LEU A 43 1.38 -3.61 -10.42
C LEU A 43 2.23 -3.16 -9.25
N HIS A 44 1.67 -2.39 -8.34
CA HIS A 44 2.32 -1.96 -7.11
C HIS A 44 1.89 -2.86 -5.96
N ASN A 45 2.86 -3.25 -5.12
CA ASN A 45 2.61 -4.01 -3.90
C ASN A 45 1.64 -5.18 -4.15
N ILE A 46 2.06 -6.07 -5.03
CA ILE A 46 1.20 -7.14 -5.58
C ILE A 46 0.70 -8.07 -4.46
N ASP A 47 1.53 -8.30 -3.44
CA ASP A 47 1.19 -9.09 -2.26
C ASP A 47 0.00 -8.51 -1.47
N ASP A 48 0.08 -7.25 -1.04
CA ASP A 48 -1.06 -6.58 -0.39
C ASP A 48 -2.27 -6.49 -1.32
N SER A 49 -2.05 -6.22 -2.62
CA SER A 49 -3.13 -6.18 -3.62
C SER A 49 -3.85 -7.53 -3.72
N ALA A 50 -3.10 -8.63 -3.63
CA ALA A 50 -3.65 -9.98 -3.62
C ALA A 50 -4.47 -10.24 -2.33
N VAL A 51 -4.06 -9.72 -1.18
CA VAL A 51 -4.86 -9.78 0.07
C VAL A 51 -6.22 -9.09 -0.14
N TYR A 52 -6.23 -7.88 -0.69
CA TYR A 52 -7.47 -7.15 -0.93
C TYR A 52 -8.39 -7.85 -1.93
N LEU A 53 -7.84 -8.39 -3.02
CA LEU A 53 -8.60 -9.18 -3.98
C LEU A 53 -9.12 -10.50 -3.37
N SER A 54 -8.37 -11.13 -2.47
CA SER A 54 -8.82 -12.30 -1.72
C SER A 54 -10.03 -11.97 -0.85
N TRP A 55 -10.03 -10.84 -0.14
CA TRP A 55 -11.18 -10.40 0.64
C TRP A 55 -12.39 -10.09 -0.24
N MET A 56 -12.18 -9.39 -1.35
CA MET A 56 -13.26 -9.09 -2.31
C MET A 56 -13.85 -10.38 -2.88
N LYS A 57 -13.03 -11.39 -3.18
CA LYS A 57 -13.47 -12.69 -3.68
C LYS A 57 -14.31 -13.46 -2.65
N GLN A 58 -13.91 -13.46 -1.38
CA GLN A 58 -14.68 -14.05 -0.30
C GLN A 58 -16.08 -13.42 -0.18
N VAL A 59 -16.15 -12.08 -0.24
CA VAL A 59 -17.42 -11.36 -0.25
C VAL A 59 -18.25 -11.70 -1.49
N ALA A 60 -17.64 -11.81 -2.66
CA ALA A 60 -18.33 -12.23 -3.88
C ALA A 60 -18.92 -13.65 -3.74
N GLN A 61 -18.28 -14.51 -2.96
CA GLN A 61 -18.75 -15.86 -2.61
C GLN A 61 -19.80 -15.89 -1.49
N GLY A 62 -20.16 -14.72 -0.90
CA GLY A 62 -21.21 -14.59 0.11
C GLY A 62 -20.68 -14.52 1.56
N GLN A 63 -19.37 -14.48 1.79
CA GLN A 63 -18.82 -14.34 3.13
C GLN A 63 -18.86 -12.87 3.58
N PHE A 64 -19.41 -12.59 4.76
CA PHE A 64 -19.39 -11.26 5.37
C PHE A 64 -18.07 -10.98 6.09
N PHE A 65 -17.62 -11.92 6.91
CA PHE A 65 -16.32 -11.80 7.59
C PHE A 65 -15.23 -12.33 6.67
N GLN A 66 -14.19 -11.50 6.48
CA GLN A 66 -13.03 -11.87 5.67
C GLN A 66 -12.05 -12.71 6.51
N GLU A 67 -11.55 -13.76 5.91
CA GLU A 67 -10.52 -14.63 6.46
C GLU A 67 -9.17 -14.35 5.81
N ASN A 68 -8.10 -14.56 6.57
CA ASN A 68 -6.75 -14.54 6.05
C ASN A 68 -6.45 -15.90 5.39
N ARG A 69 -6.49 -15.95 4.05
CA ARG A 69 -6.20 -17.16 3.28
C ARG A 69 -4.72 -17.34 2.93
N PHE A 70 -3.84 -16.49 3.49
CA PHE A 70 -2.40 -16.64 3.44
C PHE A 70 -1.86 -17.42 4.65
N CYS A 71 -2.73 -18.02 5.43
CA CYS A 71 -2.45 -18.79 6.63
C CYS A 71 -3.31 -20.04 6.70
N ILE A 72 -2.73 -21.14 7.16
CA ILE A 72 -3.43 -22.41 7.39
C ILE A 72 -3.90 -22.58 8.84
N GLU A 73 -3.48 -21.69 9.72
CA GLU A 73 -3.82 -21.71 11.13
C GLU A 73 -5.30 -21.40 11.36
N PRO A 74 -5.91 -21.98 12.41
CA PRO A 74 -7.29 -21.67 12.76
C PRO A 74 -7.49 -20.19 13.06
N GLN A 75 -8.58 -19.62 12.58
CA GLN A 75 -8.95 -18.23 12.79
C GLN A 75 -10.41 -18.07 13.25
N LYS A 76 -10.73 -16.93 13.85
CA LYS A 76 -12.07 -16.68 14.42
C LYS A 76 -13.04 -16.03 13.45
N SER A 77 -12.61 -15.64 12.26
CA SER A 77 -13.45 -14.97 11.23
C SER A 77 -14.22 -13.77 11.80
N VAL A 78 -13.54 -12.86 12.46
CA VAL A 78 -14.14 -11.67 13.10
C VAL A 78 -13.84 -10.38 12.34
N LEU A 79 -12.99 -10.42 11.32
CA LEU A 79 -12.66 -9.24 10.53
C LEU A 79 -13.77 -8.93 9.53
N PHE A 80 -14.16 -7.67 9.48
CA PHE A 80 -14.82 -7.12 8.30
C PHE A 80 -14.27 -5.73 7.98
N ASN A 81 -14.13 -5.44 6.71
CA ASN A 81 -13.75 -4.14 6.19
C ASN A 81 -14.85 -3.66 5.25
N ILE A 82 -15.57 -2.60 5.65
CA ILE A 82 -16.75 -2.11 4.92
C ILE A 82 -16.42 -1.70 3.48
N TRP A 83 -15.21 -1.20 3.26
CA TRP A 83 -14.77 -0.82 1.92
C TRP A 83 -14.63 -2.04 1.01
N PHE A 84 -13.94 -3.09 1.47
CA PHE A 84 -13.79 -4.32 0.72
C PHE A 84 -15.07 -5.15 0.66
N LEU A 85 -15.98 -5.02 1.63
CA LEU A 85 -17.36 -5.53 1.49
C LEU A 85 -18.06 -4.87 0.30
N THR A 86 -18.00 -3.54 0.20
CA THR A 86 -18.61 -2.80 -0.92
C THR A 86 -18.01 -3.20 -2.26
N LEU A 87 -16.67 -3.25 -2.36
CA LEU A 87 -15.98 -3.65 -3.57
C LEU A 87 -16.20 -5.13 -3.93
N GLY A 88 -16.30 -6.01 -2.94
CA GLY A 88 -16.61 -7.43 -3.13
C GLY A 88 -18.02 -7.65 -3.67
N VAL A 89 -19.03 -6.88 -3.20
CA VAL A 89 -20.37 -6.90 -3.78
C VAL A 89 -20.32 -6.39 -5.23
N LEU A 90 -19.63 -5.29 -5.49
CA LEU A 90 -19.44 -4.75 -6.85
C LEU A 90 -18.75 -5.77 -7.76
N SER A 91 -17.79 -6.53 -7.24
CA SER A 91 -17.04 -7.52 -8.01
C SER A 91 -17.90 -8.67 -8.55
N LYS A 92 -19.07 -8.94 -7.96
CA LYS A 92 -20.05 -9.89 -8.51
C LYS A 92 -20.59 -9.48 -9.88
N VAL A 93 -20.62 -8.17 -10.13
CA VAL A 93 -21.22 -7.61 -11.36
C VAL A 93 -20.15 -7.35 -12.42
N ILE A 94 -19.00 -6.77 -12.01
CA ILE A 94 -18.00 -6.28 -12.95
C ILE A 94 -16.67 -7.05 -12.89
N GLY A 95 -16.54 -8.05 -12.01
CA GLY A 95 -15.31 -8.80 -11.79
C GLY A 95 -14.34 -8.13 -10.79
N GLY A 96 -13.49 -8.96 -10.16
CA GLY A 96 -12.58 -8.50 -9.09
C GLY A 96 -11.62 -7.40 -9.50
N PRO A 97 -10.81 -7.58 -10.56
CA PRO A 97 -9.84 -6.57 -10.98
C PRO A 97 -10.48 -5.22 -11.34
N LEU A 98 -11.61 -5.21 -12.04
CA LEU A 98 -12.29 -3.97 -12.40
C LEU A 98 -12.87 -3.28 -11.16
N ALA A 99 -13.50 -4.03 -10.24
CA ALA A 99 -14.02 -3.48 -8.98
C ALA A 99 -12.88 -2.90 -8.11
N TYR A 100 -11.72 -3.55 -8.08
CA TYR A 100 -10.51 -3.05 -7.41
C TYR A 100 -10.10 -1.67 -7.95
N HIS A 101 -9.99 -1.50 -9.27
CA HIS A 101 -9.61 -0.22 -9.88
C HIS A 101 -10.70 0.84 -9.77
N VAL A 102 -11.97 0.47 -9.87
CA VAL A 102 -13.09 1.40 -9.58
C VAL A 102 -12.98 1.92 -8.15
N GLY A 103 -12.74 1.04 -7.17
CA GLY A 103 -12.49 1.44 -5.79
C GLY A 103 -11.32 2.41 -5.65
N ARG A 104 -10.20 2.13 -6.31
CA ARG A 104 -9.03 3.03 -6.33
C ARG A 104 -9.41 4.41 -6.87
N LEU A 105 -10.06 4.48 -8.01
CA LEU A 105 -10.44 5.75 -8.65
C LEU A 105 -11.48 6.53 -7.86
N VAL A 106 -12.49 5.86 -7.30
CA VAL A 106 -13.49 6.49 -6.41
C VAL A 106 -12.80 7.08 -5.18
N GLY A 107 -11.88 6.33 -4.57
CA GLY A 107 -11.07 6.82 -3.46
C GLY A 107 -10.25 8.06 -3.82
N VAL A 108 -9.58 8.06 -4.98
CA VAL A 108 -8.81 9.21 -5.50
C VAL A 108 -9.71 10.42 -5.71
N GLY A 109 -10.87 10.24 -6.33
CA GLY A 109 -11.86 11.31 -6.50
C GLY A 109 -12.28 11.91 -5.17
N GLY A 110 -12.69 11.06 -4.23
CA GLY A 110 -13.06 11.47 -2.87
C GLY A 110 -11.96 12.26 -2.17
N LEU A 111 -10.72 11.79 -2.27
CA LEU A 111 -9.54 12.45 -1.69
C LEU A 111 -9.31 13.86 -2.29
N VAL A 112 -9.33 14.01 -3.61
CA VAL A 112 -9.15 15.31 -4.28
C VAL A 112 -10.26 16.30 -3.88
N PHE A 113 -11.51 15.83 -3.79
CA PHE A 113 -12.62 16.65 -3.31
C PHE A 113 -12.48 17.03 -1.83
N ALA A 114 -12.01 16.12 -0.97
CA ALA A 114 -11.74 16.40 0.44
C ALA A 114 -10.63 17.46 0.60
N ILE A 115 -9.53 17.35 -0.17
CA ILE A 115 -8.43 18.34 -0.19
C ILE A 115 -8.94 19.71 -0.70
N ALA A 116 -9.80 19.74 -1.72
CA ALA A 116 -10.40 20.98 -2.20
C ALA A 116 -11.24 21.66 -1.10
N ARG A 117 -11.97 20.88 -0.27
CA ARG A 117 -12.71 21.41 0.88
C ARG A 117 -11.78 21.93 1.97
N LEU A 118 -10.67 21.25 2.23
CA LEU A 118 -9.64 21.75 3.14
C LEU A 118 -9.08 23.09 2.63
N ALA A 119 -8.72 23.19 1.35
CA ALA A 119 -8.22 24.42 0.75
C ALA A 119 -9.21 25.60 0.89
N GLN A 120 -10.52 25.33 0.76
CA GLN A 120 -11.58 26.33 0.99
C GLN A 120 -11.67 26.80 2.45
N SER A 121 -11.38 25.93 3.41
CA SER A 121 -11.36 26.28 4.84
C SER A 121 -10.14 27.12 5.23
N ILE A 122 -9.04 27.03 4.45
CA ILE A 122 -7.77 27.71 4.75
C ILE A 122 -7.60 29.02 3.96
N PHE A 123 -7.94 29.02 2.68
CA PHE A 123 -7.70 30.16 1.78
C PHE A 123 -9.00 30.87 1.42
N LYS A 124 -9.02 32.19 1.50
CA LYS A 124 -10.17 33.02 1.09
C LYS A 124 -10.26 33.19 -0.42
N ASP A 125 -9.10 33.33 -1.07
CA ASP A 125 -9.03 33.58 -2.51
C ASP A 125 -9.12 32.28 -3.32
N THR A 126 -9.96 32.26 -4.34
CA THR A 126 -10.20 31.07 -5.17
C THR A 126 -8.96 30.63 -5.97
N LYS A 127 -8.09 31.56 -6.37
CA LYS A 127 -6.85 31.20 -7.08
C LYS A 127 -5.90 30.48 -6.12
N HIS A 128 -5.78 30.97 -4.89
CA HIS A 128 -4.96 30.34 -3.85
C HIS A 128 -5.49 28.95 -3.50
N GLN A 129 -6.82 28.77 -3.41
CA GLN A 129 -7.45 27.46 -3.21
C GLN A 129 -7.07 26.47 -4.32
N ARG A 130 -7.12 26.90 -5.58
CA ARG A 130 -6.76 26.09 -6.76
C ARG A 130 -5.28 25.73 -6.78
N LEU A 131 -4.40 26.69 -6.50
CA LEU A 131 -2.95 26.43 -6.42
C LEU A 131 -2.62 25.48 -5.28
N ALA A 132 -3.24 25.66 -4.11
CA ALA A 132 -3.05 24.77 -2.97
C ALA A 132 -3.53 23.36 -3.26
N LEU A 133 -4.69 23.19 -3.91
CA LEU A 133 -5.19 21.88 -4.35
C LEU A 133 -4.19 21.21 -5.30
N LEU A 134 -3.78 21.90 -6.36
CA LEU A 134 -2.88 21.35 -7.36
C LEU A 134 -1.53 20.96 -6.74
N PHE A 135 -0.94 21.85 -5.95
CA PHE A 135 0.33 21.59 -5.28
C PHE A 135 0.24 20.41 -4.32
N THR A 136 -0.81 20.34 -3.50
CA THR A 136 -1.00 19.23 -2.55
C THR A 136 -1.18 17.90 -3.25
N CYS A 137 -1.85 17.87 -4.40
CA CYS A 137 -2.03 16.63 -5.18
C CYS A 137 -0.75 16.13 -5.84
N LEU A 138 0.23 16.99 -6.08
CA LEU A 138 1.40 16.66 -6.90
C LEU A 138 2.74 16.74 -6.15
N VAL A 139 2.79 17.36 -4.97
CA VAL A 139 4.03 17.53 -4.23
C VAL A 139 4.61 16.19 -3.79
N SER A 140 5.93 16.04 -3.89
CA SER A 140 6.76 14.96 -3.35
C SER A 140 7.98 15.54 -2.62
N GLY A 141 8.83 14.69 -2.08
CA GLY A 141 10.02 15.06 -1.35
C GLY A 141 11.28 15.16 -2.21
N PHE A 142 12.44 15.11 -1.53
CA PHE A 142 13.76 15.12 -2.15
C PHE A 142 14.35 13.72 -2.36
N GLY A 143 13.54 12.67 -2.29
CA GLY A 143 14.01 11.29 -2.50
C GLY A 143 14.73 11.10 -3.84
N TYR A 144 14.31 11.81 -4.88
CA TYR A 144 14.94 11.74 -6.21
C TYR A 144 16.44 12.08 -6.21
N LEU A 145 16.92 12.88 -5.24
CA LEU A 145 18.36 13.19 -5.10
C LEU A 145 19.18 11.97 -4.66
N PHE A 146 18.53 10.91 -4.19
CA PHE A 146 19.14 9.67 -3.71
C PHE A 146 19.03 8.52 -4.72
N GLY A 147 18.61 8.78 -5.96
CA GLY A 147 18.60 7.82 -7.05
C GLY A 147 17.52 6.73 -6.97
N GLY A 148 16.44 6.96 -6.21
CA GLY A 148 15.35 6.00 -6.03
C GLY A 148 15.53 5.08 -4.82
N PHE A 149 14.59 4.14 -4.64
CA PHE A 149 14.62 3.16 -3.55
C PHE A 149 15.81 2.21 -3.69
N SER A 150 16.47 1.91 -2.57
CA SER A 150 17.55 0.92 -2.52
C SER A 150 17.33 -0.05 -1.36
N ALA A 151 17.22 -1.34 -1.67
CA ALA A 151 17.09 -2.38 -0.67
C ALA A 151 18.32 -2.43 0.28
N ALA A 152 19.52 -2.12 -0.22
CA ALA A 152 20.74 -2.08 0.60
C ALA A 152 20.69 -1.00 1.69
N ARG A 153 19.97 0.11 1.48
CA ARG A 153 19.77 1.15 2.49
C ARG A 153 18.66 0.80 3.50
N GLY A 154 17.83 -0.18 3.19
CA GLY A 154 16.65 -0.55 3.98
C GLY A 154 15.61 0.58 4.09
N PHE A 155 14.50 0.30 4.77
CA PHE A 155 13.42 1.27 4.96
C PHE A 155 13.74 2.40 5.95
N THR A 156 14.73 2.22 6.81
CA THR A 156 15.10 3.22 7.83
C THR A 156 16.23 4.15 7.40
N GLY A 157 16.97 3.79 6.35
CA GLY A 157 18.20 4.46 5.89
C GLY A 157 18.04 5.33 4.63
N GLN A 158 16.83 5.71 4.27
CA GLN A 158 16.56 6.52 3.07
C GLN A 158 15.31 7.39 3.21
N PRO A 159 15.15 8.45 2.37
CA PRO A 159 13.99 9.33 2.42
C PRO A 159 12.67 8.57 2.28
N ILE A 160 11.69 8.94 3.11
CA ILE A 160 10.40 8.23 3.20
C ILE A 160 9.57 8.31 1.92
N ASP A 161 9.69 9.35 1.13
CA ASP A 161 8.97 9.53 -0.13
C ASP A 161 9.42 8.56 -1.24
N LEU A 162 10.49 7.79 -1.02
CA LEU A 162 10.93 6.74 -1.94
C LEU A 162 10.19 5.41 -1.76
N PHE A 163 9.61 5.14 -0.60
CA PHE A 163 9.07 3.81 -0.30
C PHE A 163 7.76 3.81 0.49
N GLN A 164 7.32 4.98 0.97
CA GLN A 164 6.09 5.10 1.75
C GLN A 164 5.05 5.93 0.99
N PRO A 165 4.23 5.31 0.13
CA PRO A 165 3.24 6.01 -0.69
C PRO A 165 2.20 6.76 0.15
N GLU A 166 1.90 6.29 1.36
CA GLU A 166 0.84 6.80 2.23
C GLU A 166 1.04 8.26 2.63
N ILE A 167 2.26 8.80 2.52
CA ILE A 167 2.52 10.21 2.85
C ILE A 167 2.04 11.18 1.77
N SER A 168 2.01 10.75 0.50
CA SER A 168 1.79 11.60 -0.68
C SER A 168 0.49 11.28 -1.41
N VAL A 169 -0.26 12.31 -1.79
CA VAL A 169 -1.53 12.16 -2.52
C VAL A 169 -1.35 11.47 -3.87
N PHE A 170 -0.32 11.85 -4.64
CA PHE A 170 -0.08 11.23 -5.94
C PHE A 170 0.32 9.75 -5.81
N GLN A 171 1.25 9.45 -4.91
CA GLN A 171 1.72 8.08 -4.72
C GLN A 171 0.60 7.14 -4.24
N VAL A 172 -0.22 7.59 -3.28
CA VAL A 172 -1.43 6.89 -2.84
C VAL A 172 -2.38 6.61 -4.01
N SER A 173 -2.52 7.55 -4.94
CA SER A 173 -3.42 7.42 -6.09
C SER A 173 -2.99 6.33 -7.06
N VAL A 174 -1.68 6.10 -7.17
CA VAL A 174 -1.11 5.04 -8.03
C VAL A 174 -1.21 3.65 -7.37
N TYR A 175 -1.26 3.58 -6.04
CA TYR A 175 -0.97 2.37 -5.29
C TYR A 175 -2.14 1.37 -5.22
N SER A 176 -3.07 1.53 -4.29
CA SER A 176 -4.12 0.53 -4.02
C SER A 176 -5.48 1.18 -3.72
N PRO A 177 -6.59 0.42 -3.75
CA PRO A 177 -7.91 0.95 -3.40
C PRO A 177 -8.08 1.26 -1.89
N LEU A 178 -7.13 0.86 -1.02
CA LEU A 178 -7.25 1.07 0.43
C LEU A 178 -6.86 2.48 0.86
N PHE A 179 -5.71 2.97 0.38
CA PHE A 179 -5.09 4.17 0.97
C PHE A 179 -5.79 5.47 0.58
N ALA A 180 -6.23 5.62 -0.68
CA ALA A 180 -6.88 6.85 -1.11
C ALA A 180 -8.20 7.14 -0.36
N PRO A 181 -9.14 6.19 -0.17
CA PRO A 181 -10.33 6.42 0.64
C PRO A 181 -10.02 6.63 2.14
N ALA A 182 -9.04 5.90 2.70
CA ALA A 182 -8.61 6.11 4.08
C ALA A 182 -8.06 7.54 4.27
N LEU A 183 -7.19 7.98 3.37
CA LEU A 183 -6.65 9.34 3.38
C LEU A 183 -7.74 10.40 3.18
N ALA A 184 -8.73 10.14 2.32
CA ALA A 184 -9.89 11.02 2.17
C ALA A 184 -10.65 11.19 3.50
N LEU A 185 -10.85 10.10 4.25
CA LEU A 185 -11.51 10.13 5.56
C LEU A 185 -10.67 10.89 6.60
N ILE A 186 -9.35 10.76 6.62
CA ILE A 186 -8.46 11.57 7.47
C ILE A 186 -8.68 13.06 7.16
N VAL A 187 -8.63 13.44 5.87
CA VAL A 187 -8.81 14.84 5.44
C VAL A 187 -10.20 15.35 5.82
N VAL A 188 -11.26 14.54 5.62
CA VAL A 188 -12.63 14.91 6.02
C VAL A 188 -12.73 15.09 7.52
N ALA A 189 -12.18 14.16 8.32
CA ALA A 189 -12.22 14.22 9.78
C ALA A 189 -11.53 15.49 10.30
N VAL A 190 -10.28 15.73 9.89
CA VAL A 190 -9.51 16.88 10.37
C VAL A 190 -10.05 18.21 9.83
N THR A 191 -10.48 18.27 8.55
CA THR A 191 -11.13 19.48 8.00
C THR A 191 -12.41 19.81 8.74
N SER A 192 -13.22 18.80 9.04
CA SER A 192 -14.46 18.99 9.80
C SER A 192 -14.14 19.48 11.22
N TRP A 193 -13.08 18.96 11.83
CA TRP A 193 -12.64 19.43 13.14
C TRP A 193 -12.16 20.91 13.09
N ILE A 194 -11.35 21.30 12.11
CA ILE A 194 -10.94 22.69 11.89
C ILE A 194 -12.17 23.62 11.77
N ASN A 195 -13.19 23.16 11.05
CA ASN A 195 -14.44 23.92 10.92
C ASN A 195 -15.26 23.94 12.21
N ALA A 196 -15.20 22.88 13.05
CA ALA A 196 -15.81 22.88 14.37
C ALA A 196 -15.16 23.88 15.32
N GLU A 197 -13.83 23.99 15.29
CA GLU A 197 -13.08 25.00 16.05
C GLU A 197 -13.45 26.45 15.65
N SER A 198 -13.57 26.69 14.35
CA SER A 198 -13.84 28.03 13.80
C SER A 198 -15.29 28.49 13.99
N SER A 199 -16.26 27.55 13.91
CA SER A 199 -17.69 27.88 13.91
C SER A 199 -18.43 27.45 15.18
N HIS A 200 -17.79 26.68 16.06
CA HIS A 200 -18.38 26.04 17.24
C HIS A 200 -19.64 25.20 16.94
N ALA A 201 -19.79 24.74 15.71
CA ALA A 201 -20.97 24.01 15.26
C ALA A 201 -20.83 22.50 15.50
N THR A 202 -21.70 21.93 16.33
CA THR A 202 -21.73 20.51 16.70
C THR A 202 -21.78 19.57 15.50
N LYS A 203 -22.45 19.99 14.40
CA LYS A 203 -22.51 19.18 13.15
C LYS A 203 -21.14 18.81 12.59
N HIS A 204 -20.16 19.70 12.71
CA HIS A 204 -18.81 19.43 12.20
C HIS A 204 -18.06 18.44 13.09
N ALA A 205 -18.25 18.48 14.40
CA ALA A 205 -17.70 17.49 15.31
C ALA A 205 -18.32 16.10 15.08
N ILE A 206 -19.62 16.03 14.79
CA ILE A 206 -20.30 14.78 14.43
C ILE A 206 -19.71 14.20 13.13
N VAL A 207 -19.54 15.04 12.06
CA VAL A 207 -18.93 14.60 10.80
C VAL A 207 -17.50 14.10 11.03
N ALA A 208 -16.71 14.79 11.86
CA ALA A 208 -15.36 14.34 12.21
C ALA A 208 -15.39 12.97 12.90
N GLY A 209 -16.30 12.76 13.85
CA GLY A 209 -16.49 11.48 14.54
C GLY A 209 -16.90 10.35 13.60
N ILE A 210 -17.87 10.58 12.71
CA ILE A 210 -18.32 9.59 11.73
C ILE A 210 -17.19 9.23 10.75
N ALA A 211 -16.47 10.22 10.22
CA ALA A 211 -15.34 9.98 9.33
C ALA A 211 -14.25 9.16 10.03
N THR A 212 -13.97 9.45 11.31
CA THR A 212 -13.02 8.68 12.13
C THR A 212 -13.54 7.26 12.42
N ALA A 213 -14.84 7.07 12.63
CA ALA A 213 -15.45 5.75 12.81
C ALA A 213 -15.30 4.89 11.55
N LEU A 214 -15.60 5.43 10.37
CA LEU A 214 -15.40 4.74 9.09
C LEU A 214 -13.92 4.41 8.87
N LEU A 215 -13.03 5.36 9.17
CA LEU A 215 -11.58 5.16 9.12
C LEU A 215 -11.13 4.01 10.03
N GLY A 216 -11.68 3.93 11.25
CA GLY A 216 -11.38 2.86 12.21
C GLY A 216 -11.71 1.46 11.70
N ASN A 217 -12.68 1.33 10.82
CA ASN A 217 -12.99 0.05 10.16
C ASN A 217 -12.13 -0.18 8.92
N ILE A 218 -11.86 0.85 8.11
CA ILE A 218 -11.15 0.72 6.83
C ILE A 218 -9.64 0.62 7.03
N HIS A 219 -9.07 1.48 7.89
CA HIS A 219 -7.63 1.56 8.16
C HIS A 219 -7.38 2.02 9.60
N SER A 220 -7.47 1.10 10.52
CA SER A 220 -7.59 1.34 11.97
C SER A 220 -6.45 2.12 12.63
N TYR A 221 -5.23 1.98 12.13
CA TYR A 221 -4.05 2.68 12.68
C TYR A 221 -4.22 4.20 12.67
N ASP A 222 -4.87 4.75 11.65
CA ASP A 222 -4.98 6.18 11.42
C ASP A 222 -5.93 6.89 12.39
N VAL A 223 -6.76 6.14 13.12
CA VAL A 223 -7.59 6.72 14.19
C VAL A 223 -6.73 7.44 15.22
N LEU A 224 -5.59 6.83 15.60
CA LEU A 224 -4.67 7.44 16.55
C LEU A 224 -4.03 8.71 15.99
N HIS A 225 -3.64 8.69 14.70
CA HIS A 225 -3.15 9.87 14.00
C HIS A 225 -4.19 11.02 14.02
N VAL A 226 -5.46 10.73 13.68
CA VAL A 226 -6.55 11.73 13.69
C VAL A 226 -6.77 12.28 15.10
N MET A 227 -6.83 11.40 16.12
CA MET A 227 -7.06 11.82 17.50
C MET A 227 -5.95 12.72 18.02
N LEU A 228 -4.67 12.37 17.76
CA LEU A 228 -3.53 13.23 18.14
C LEU A 228 -3.54 14.55 17.38
N SER A 229 -3.90 14.54 16.12
CA SER A 229 -4.04 15.77 15.33
C SER A 229 -5.14 16.68 15.89
N VAL A 230 -6.30 16.13 16.24
CA VAL A 230 -7.41 16.86 16.91
C VAL A 230 -6.95 17.41 18.24
N LEU A 231 -6.23 16.63 19.04
CA LEU A 231 -5.68 17.08 20.33
C LEU A 231 -4.70 18.25 20.14
N CYS A 232 -3.76 18.15 19.20
CA CYS A 232 -2.80 19.21 18.90
C CYS A 232 -3.51 20.49 18.41
N ILE A 233 -4.54 20.37 17.57
CA ILE A 233 -5.35 21.51 17.12
C ILE A 233 -6.06 22.16 18.30
N ARG A 234 -6.65 21.34 19.17
CA ARG A 234 -7.38 21.81 20.36
C ARG A 234 -6.47 22.60 21.31
N VAL A 235 -5.30 22.00 21.64
CA VAL A 235 -4.30 22.66 22.49
C VAL A 235 -3.80 23.95 21.85
N THR A 236 -3.50 23.93 20.56
CA THR A 236 -3.05 25.13 19.81
C THR A 236 -4.08 26.25 19.91
N ASN A 237 -5.38 25.93 19.74
CA ASN A 237 -6.44 26.93 19.86
C ASN A 237 -6.48 27.57 21.25
N ASP A 238 -6.48 26.74 22.32
CA ASP A 238 -6.56 27.26 23.69
C ASP A 238 -5.31 28.08 24.08
N VAL A 239 -4.12 27.66 23.64
CA VAL A 239 -2.86 28.39 23.88
C VAL A 239 -2.87 29.75 23.17
N ILE A 240 -3.23 29.79 21.89
CA ILE A 240 -3.21 31.05 21.10
C ILE A 240 -4.29 32.01 21.59
N GLN A 241 -5.47 31.50 21.94
CA GLN A 241 -6.57 32.31 22.48
C GLN A 241 -6.42 32.60 23.98
N ARG A 242 -5.46 31.99 24.65
CA ARG A 242 -5.24 32.09 26.11
C ARG A 242 -6.52 31.82 26.92
N ARG A 243 -7.34 30.89 26.46
CA ARG A 243 -8.63 30.55 27.08
C ARG A 243 -8.94 29.08 26.89
N PHE A 244 -9.36 28.44 27.98
CA PHE A 244 -9.86 27.06 27.93
C PHE A 244 -11.34 27.06 27.49
N HIS A 245 -11.62 26.33 26.38
CA HIS A 245 -12.96 26.24 25.81
C HIS A 245 -13.58 24.87 26.11
N SER A 246 -14.19 24.72 27.29
CA SER A 246 -14.77 23.45 27.76
C SER A 246 -15.73 22.79 26.76
N ARG A 247 -16.62 23.58 26.13
CA ARG A 247 -17.55 23.07 25.12
C ARG A 247 -16.82 22.43 23.94
N ALA A 248 -15.70 22.96 23.47
CA ALA A 248 -14.95 22.39 22.37
C ALA A 248 -14.25 21.07 22.78
N TRP A 249 -13.79 20.98 24.03
CA TRP A 249 -13.31 19.70 24.58
C TRP A 249 -14.41 18.65 24.67
N LEU A 250 -15.61 19.02 25.09
CA LEU A 250 -16.77 18.11 25.09
C LEU A 250 -17.13 17.63 23.67
N LEU A 251 -17.03 18.51 22.66
CA LEU A 251 -17.22 18.12 21.27
C LEU A 251 -16.13 17.17 20.77
N ALA A 252 -14.87 17.35 21.19
CA ALA A 252 -13.78 16.43 20.86
C ALA A 252 -13.99 15.05 21.48
N ILE A 253 -14.38 15.00 22.75
CA ILE A 253 -14.76 13.76 23.42
C ILE A 253 -15.95 13.08 22.70
N GLY A 254 -16.98 13.86 22.35
CA GLY A 254 -18.14 13.35 21.60
C GLY A 254 -17.77 12.76 20.24
N ALA A 255 -16.86 13.39 19.49
CA ALA A 255 -16.33 12.84 18.24
C ALA A 255 -15.57 11.52 18.49
N GLY A 256 -14.78 11.45 19.55
CA GLY A 256 -14.09 10.23 19.97
C GLY A 256 -15.06 9.10 20.36
N VAL A 257 -16.15 9.42 21.07
CA VAL A 257 -17.21 8.45 21.42
C VAL A 257 -17.90 7.89 20.17
N ILE A 258 -18.13 8.72 19.15
CA ILE A 258 -18.69 8.25 17.86
C ILE A 258 -17.73 7.29 17.16
N ALA A 259 -16.41 7.52 17.25
CA ALA A 259 -15.39 6.66 16.65
C ALA A 259 -15.11 5.37 17.45
N LEU A 260 -15.48 5.33 18.72
CA LEU A 260 -15.14 4.25 19.64
C LEU A 260 -15.63 2.86 19.22
N PRO A 261 -16.86 2.66 18.71
CA PRO A 261 -17.35 1.31 18.39
C PRO A 261 -16.49 0.56 17.37
N THR A 262 -16.07 1.21 16.29
CA THR A 262 -15.23 0.57 15.26
C THR A 262 -13.81 0.34 15.74
N THR A 263 -13.25 1.27 16.49
CA THR A 263 -11.92 1.15 17.10
C THR A 263 -11.90 0.02 18.15
N ALA A 264 -12.92 -0.05 18.99
CA ALA A 264 -13.08 -1.11 19.99
C ALA A 264 -13.25 -2.49 19.33
N TRP A 265 -13.98 -2.57 18.20
CA TRP A 265 -14.12 -3.80 17.44
C TRP A 265 -12.79 -4.31 16.91
N VAL A 266 -11.97 -3.45 16.32
CA VAL A 266 -10.65 -3.85 15.82
C VAL A 266 -9.74 -4.28 16.97
N PHE A 267 -9.77 -3.57 18.10
CA PHE A 267 -9.04 -3.97 19.30
C PHE A 267 -9.52 -5.34 19.83
N TYR A 268 -10.83 -5.58 19.85
CA TYR A 268 -11.37 -6.89 20.19
C TYR A 268 -10.87 -7.98 19.22
N ALA A 269 -10.93 -7.73 17.90
CA ALA A 269 -10.47 -8.68 16.89
C ALA A 269 -9.00 -9.08 17.10
N THR A 270 -8.11 -8.11 17.42
CA THR A 270 -6.69 -8.38 17.73
C THR A 270 -6.47 -9.17 19.02
N ARG A 271 -7.46 -9.24 19.91
CA ARG A 271 -7.37 -10.01 21.15
C ARG A 271 -7.90 -11.44 21.02
N VAL A 272 -8.90 -11.63 20.19
CA VAL A 272 -9.57 -12.94 20.06
C VAL A 272 -9.05 -13.79 18.93
N ASP A 273 -8.43 -13.18 17.92
CA ASP A 273 -7.88 -13.89 16.75
C ASP A 273 -6.34 -13.80 16.74
N PRO A 274 -5.64 -14.95 16.94
CA PRO A 274 -4.18 -15.00 16.94
C PRO A 274 -3.53 -14.50 15.64
N LEU A 275 -4.20 -14.68 14.48
CA LEU A 275 -3.69 -14.20 13.20
C LEU A 275 -3.68 -12.68 13.15
N PHE A 276 -4.74 -12.05 13.66
CA PHE A 276 -4.82 -10.60 13.80
C PHE A 276 -3.80 -10.03 14.77
N ALA A 277 -3.59 -10.70 15.90
CA ALA A 277 -2.56 -10.33 16.86
C ALA A 277 -1.16 -10.34 16.21
N ALA A 278 -0.80 -11.43 15.55
CA ALA A 278 0.49 -11.58 14.86
C ALA A 278 0.71 -10.51 13.77
N ARG A 279 -0.34 -10.20 13.00
CA ARG A 279 -0.30 -9.13 11.99
C ARG A 279 -0.11 -7.74 12.61
N ALA A 280 -0.75 -7.47 13.74
CA ALA A 280 -0.62 -6.19 14.45
C ALA A 280 0.80 -5.96 14.99
N ASP A 281 1.54 -7.02 15.27
CA ASP A 281 2.93 -7.00 15.77
C ASP A 281 3.97 -6.88 14.64
N THR A 282 3.55 -6.84 13.37
CA THR A 282 4.47 -6.67 12.23
C THR A 282 5.21 -5.34 12.34
N ASP A 283 6.54 -5.42 12.49
CA ASP A 283 7.41 -4.25 12.69
C ASP A 283 7.52 -3.41 11.41
N THR A 284 6.98 -2.19 11.48
CA THR A 284 7.09 -1.17 10.44
C THR A 284 7.57 0.14 11.04
N ARG A 285 8.85 0.16 11.46
CA ARG A 285 9.48 1.33 12.10
C ARG A 285 9.57 2.53 11.16
N THR A 286 9.46 3.71 11.74
CA THR A 286 9.68 4.97 11.04
C THR A 286 11.16 5.12 10.70
N ALA A 287 11.47 5.71 9.54
CA ALA A 287 12.82 6.13 9.20
C ALA A 287 13.36 7.15 10.21
N ALA A 288 14.67 7.29 10.29
CA ALA A 288 15.29 8.33 11.13
C ALA A 288 14.71 9.71 10.78
N LEU A 289 14.54 10.58 11.78
CA LEU A 289 13.81 11.86 11.62
C LEU A 289 14.32 12.70 10.45
N HIS A 290 15.65 12.74 10.21
CA HIS A 290 16.21 13.49 9.09
C HIS A 290 15.74 12.93 7.73
N TRP A 291 15.57 11.61 7.58
CA TRP A 291 15.03 11.00 6.37
C TRP A 291 13.53 11.28 6.18
N VAL A 292 12.80 11.36 7.29
CA VAL A 292 11.40 11.81 7.28
C VAL A 292 11.31 13.25 6.79
N LEU A 293 12.15 14.15 7.34
CA LEU A 293 12.14 15.57 6.96
C LEU A 293 12.60 15.79 5.50
N ILE A 294 13.63 15.08 5.04
CA ILE A 294 14.08 15.11 3.64
C ILE A 294 12.95 14.62 2.70
N GLY A 295 12.18 13.62 3.12
CA GLY A 295 11.04 13.12 2.36
C GLY A 295 9.87 14.10 2.20
N PHE A 296 9.87 15.24 2.89
CA PHE A 296 8.93 16.33 2.67
C PHE A 296 9.45 17.42 1.70
N GLY A 297 10.71 17.36 1.32
CA GLY A 297 11.31 18.19 0.29
C GLY A 297 11.12 19.69 0.50
N ILE A 298 10.88 20.41 -0.61
CA ILE A 298 10.69 21.87 -0.61
C ILE A 298 9.47 22.34 0.19
N ALA A 299 8.50 21.44 0.45
CA ALA A 299 7.33 21.80 1.22
C ALA A 299 7.68 22.19 2.66
N LEU A 300 8.70 21.56 3.27
CA LEU A 300 9.07 21.84 4.66
C LEU A 300 9.57 23.27 4.88
N PRO A 301 10.60 23.79 4.19
CA PRO A 301 11.06 25.17 4.40
C PRO A 301 9.99 26.22 4.04
N LEU A 302 9.18 25.99 3.02
CA LEU A 302 8.08 26.88 2.68
C LEU A 302 6.98 26.90 3.76
N ALA A 303 6.68 25.75 4.37
CA ALA A 303 5.74 25.66 5.49
C ALA A 303 6.26 26.41 6.73
N ILE A 304 7.55 26.35 7.03
CA ILE A 304 8.16 27.11 8.13
C ILE A 304 7.91 28.62 7.94
N VAL A 305 8.07 29.13 6.72
CA VAL A 305 7.74 30.54 6.40
C VAL A 305 6.27 30.84 6.67
N ALA A 306 5.35 29.94 6.30
CA ALA A 306 3.93 30.14 6.58
C ALA A 306 3.62 30.16 8.08
N VAL A 307 4.19 29.20 8.83
CA VAL A 307 3.97 29.06 10.28
C VAL A 307 4.49 30.29 11.03
N THR A 308 5.69 30.77 10.71
CA THR A 308 6.26 31.98 11.34
C THR A 308 5.38 33.23 11.13
N ASN A 309 4.82 33.38 9.92
CA ASN A 309 3.88 34.46 9.64
C ASN A 309 2.52 34.24 10.33
N ALA A 310 2.02 33.01 10.37
CA ALA A 310 0.76 32.66 11.03
C ALA A 310 0.81 32.92 12.55
N ILE A 311 1.95 32.63 13.20
CA ILE A 311 2.16 32.96 14.63
C ILE A 311 2.06 34.47 14.85
N LYS A 312 2.77 35.29 14.03
CA LYS A 312 2.75 36.76 14.14
C LYS A 312 1.35 37.33 13.89
N ALA A 313 0.63 36.80 12.92
CA ALA A 313 -0.71 37.22 12.55
C ALA A 313 -1.84 36.58 13.37
N ARG A 314 -1.54 35.60 14.23
CA ARG A 314 -2.52 34.75 14.93
C ARG A 314 -3.53 34.11 13.97
N ASP A 315 -3.05 33.63 12.81
CA ASP A 315 -3.85 32.98 11.76
C ASP A 315 -4.16 31.54 12.19
N LEU A 316 -5.24 31.34 12.92
CA LEU A 316 -5.63 30.05 13.51
C LEU A 316 -5.77 28.94 12.46
N PRO A 317 -6.43 29.10 11.28
CA PRO A 317 -6.52 28.04 10.29
C PRO A 317 -5.16 27.49 9.86
N LYS A 318 -4.15 28.33 9.65
CA LYS A 318 -2.79 27.88 9.31
C LYS A 318 -2.08 27.24 10.49
N LEU A 319 -2.30 27.73 11.71
CA LEU A 319 -1.75 27.11 12.92
C LEU A 319 -2.37 25.74 13.19
N TYR A 320 -3.64 25.53 12.82
CA TYR A 320 -4.26 24.18 12.90
C TYR A 320 -3.63 23.19 11.92
N LEU A 321 -3.24 23.63 10.72
CA LEU A 321 -2.47 22.77 9.81
C LEU A 321 -1.10 22.40 10.39
N ALA A 322 -0.41 23.35 11.03
CA ALA A 322 0.86 23.08 11.70
C ALA A 322 0.66 22.09 12.86
N ALA A 323 -0.41 22.25 13.65
CA ALA A 323 -0.77 21.35 14.72
C ALA A 323 -1.11 19.93 14.21
N TRP A 324 -1.82 19.82 13.08
CA TRP A 324 -2.06 18.53 12.42
C TRP A 324 -0.75 17.87 12.01
N PHE A 325 0.16 18.57 11.33
CA PHE A 325 1.46 18.04 10.94
C PHE A 325 2.29 17.58 12.15
N ILE A 326 2.30 18.37 13.24
CA ILE A 326 2.96 17.99 14.49
C ILE A 326 2.31 16.73 15.09
N GLY A 327 0.98 16.63 15.10
CA GLY A 327 0.26 15.45 15.57
C GLY A 327 0.64 14.20 14.78
N ALA A 328 0.79 14.30 13.46
CA ALA A 328 1.28 13.21 12.61
C ALA A 328 2.72 12.79 12.95
N LEU A 329 3.62 13.77 13.12
CA LEU A 329 5.01 13.47 13.51
C LEU A 329 5.07 12.82 14.89
N LEU A 330 4.34 13.33 15.86
CA LEU A 330 4.31 12.76 17.21
C LEU A 330 3.74 11.33 17.20
N SER A 331 2.67 11.08 16.43
CA SER A 331 2.09 9.74 16.33
C SER A 331 3.10 8.72 15.79
N SER A 332 3.94 9.11 14.83
CA SER A 332 4.97 8.26 14.23
C SER A 332 6.17 7.96 15.15
N GLN A 333 6.26 8.62 16.30
CA GLN A 333 7.31 8.38 17.30
C GLN A 333 6.81 7.55 18.50
N LEU A 334 5.52 7.22 18.54
CA LEU A 334 4.98 6.37 19.62
C LEU A 334 5.53 4.94 19.50
N PRO A 335 5.72 4.23 20.63
CA PRO A 335 6.36 2.91 20.65
C PRO A 335 5.42 1.78 20.18
N PHE A 336 4.88 1.92 18.97
CA PHE A 336 4.07 0.89 18.31
C PHE A 336 4.85 0.22 17.17
N ALA A 337 4.57 -1.03 16.88
CA ALA A 337 5.17 -1.75 15.76
C ALA A 337 4.87 -1.07 14.39
N PHE A 338 3.74 -0.39 14.26
CA PHE A 338 3.26 0.27 13.04
C PHE A 338 3.58 1.78 12.95
N GLN A 339 4.66 2.26 13.59
CA GLN A 339 5.06 3.68 13.66
C GLN A 339 4.99 4.40 12.30
N ARG A 340 5.58 3.82 11.27
CA ARG A 340 5.66 4.40 9.92
C ARG A 340 4.29 4.72 9.34
N LYS A 341 3.31 3.87 9.57
CA LYS A 341 1.94 4.02 9.06
C LYS A 341 1.23 5.27 9.62
N MET A 342 1.66 5.76 10.79
CA MET A 342 1.12 6.98 11.41
C MET A 342 1.45 8.27 10.67
N LEU A 343 2.36 8.25 9.69
CA LEU A 343 2.65 9.41 8.82
C LEU A 343 1.69 9.54 7.65
N MET A 344 0.65 8.70 7.56
CA MET A 344 -0.31 8.76 6.46
C MET A 344 -0.91 10.16 6.31
N GLY A 345 -0.74 10.75 5.12
CA GLY A 345 -1.26 12.07 4.80
C GLY A 345 -0.55 13.26 5.46
N ALA A 346 0.56 13.06 6.18
CA ALA A 346 1.30 14.14 6.84
C ALA A 346 1.74 15.25 5.86
N GLN A 347 1.93 14.91 4.59
CA GLN A 347 2.29 15.88 3.56
C GLN A 347 1.15 16.85 3.23
N ILE A 348 -0.12 16.50 3.46
CA ILE A 348 -1.27 17.34 3.10
C ILE A 348 -1.29 18.68 3.86
N PRO A 349 -1.27 18.70 5.22
CA PRO A 349 -1.20 19.97 5.95
C PRO A 349 0.09 20.73 5.64
N LEU A 350 1.20 20.04 5.45
CA LEU A 350 2.48 20.63 5.12
C LEU A 350 2.44 21.31 3.73
N ALA A 351 1.86 20.68 2.72
CA ALA A 351 1.71 21.22 1.37
C ALA A 351 0.80 22.45 1.34
N MET A 352 -0.29 22.45 2.11
CA MET A 352 -1.15 23.61 2.29
C MET A 352 -0.40 24.80 2.91
N LEU A 353 0.39 24.55 3.96
CA LEU A 353 1.27 25.54 4.57
C LEU A 353 2.35 26.01 3.59
N ALA A 354 2.98 25.09 2.87
CA ALA A 354 4.01 25.41 1.87
C ALA A 354 3.47 26.36 0.80
N MET A 355 2.25 26.11 0.30
CA MET A 355 1.61 27.03 -0.64
C MET A 355 1.35 28.39 -0.01
N ALA A 356 0.90 28.46 1.25
CA ALA A 356 0.72 29.72 1.95
C ALA A 356 2.06 30.49 2.11
N GLY A 357 3.15 29.79 2.44
CA GLY A 357 4.50 30.37 2.53
C GLY A 357 5.02 30.84 1.19
N LEU A 358 4.85 30.04 0.15
CA LEU A 358 5.24 30.38 -1.23
C LEU A 358 4.52 31.64 -1.72
N LEU A 359 3.21 31.74 -1.52
CA LEU A 359 2.41 32.90 -1.86
C LEU A 359 2.87 34.13 -1.06
N HIS A 360 3.17 34.00 0.24
CA HIS A 360 3.69 35.08 1.06
C HIS A 360 5.03 35.59 0.55
N VAL A 361 5.97 34.73 0.17
CA VAL A 361 7.25 35.12 -0.42
C VAL A 361 7.02 35.78 -1.77
N ALA A 362 6.15 35.22 -2.60
CA ALA A 362 5.82 35.73 -3.93
C ALA A 362 5.30 37.19 -3.88
N THR A 363 4.53 37.59 -2.85
CA THR A 363 4.05 38.98 -2.69
C THR A 363 5.16 39.99 -2.42
N LYS A 364 6.35 39.56 -2.00
CA LYS A 364 7.51 40.45 -1.74
C LYS A 364 8.41 40.62 -2.95
N LEU A 365 8.17 39.87 -4.02
CA LEU A 365 8.96 39.90 -5.25
C LEU A 365 8.28 40.77 -6.31
N LYS A 366 9.08 41.33 -7.23
CA LYS A 366 8.61 42.22 -8.31
C LYS A 366 8.81 41.54 -9.67
N GLY A 367 8.14 42.06 -10.69
CA GLY A 367 8.27 41.58 -12.08
C GLY A 367 7.83 40.12 -12.23
N ASP A 368 8.63 39.33 -12.92
CA ASP A 368 8.36 37.91 -13.18
C ASP A 368 8.89 36.96 -12.09
N PHE A 369 9.64 37.46 -11.10
CA PHE A 369 10.20 36.63 -10.04
C PHE A 369 9.16 35.78 -9.26
N PRO A 370 7.93 36.27 -8.98
CA PRO A 370 6.89 35.44 -8.38
C PRO A 370 6.56 34.18 -9.20
N LYS A 371 6.47 34.30 -10.53
CA LYS A 371 6.18 33.19 -11.43
C LYS A 371 7.34 32.20 -11.47
N ILE A 372 8.58 32.72 -11.53
CA ILE A 372 9.80 31.89 -11.50
C ILE A 372 9.87 31.12 -10.19
N LEU A 373 9.64 31.78 -9.04
CA LEU A 373 9.64 31.12 -7.74
C LEU A 373 8.62 29.99 -7.66
N ILE A 374 7.38 30.23 -8.11
CA ILE A 374 6.32 29.21 -8.11
C ILE A 374 6.70 28.06 -9.05
N GLY A 375 7.18 28.35 -10.25
CA GLY A 375 7.63 27.35 -11.22
C GLY A 375 8.77 26.49 -10.66
N THR A 376 9.77 27.11 -10.04
CA THR A 376 10.90 26.39 -9.42
C THR A 376 10.42 25.49 -8.27
N ALA A 377 9.53 25.99 -7.40
CA ALA A 377 9.00 25.19 -6.30
C ALA A 377 8.22 23.97 -6.81
N VAL A 378 7.43 24.12 -7.89
CA VAL A 378 6.73 23.01 -8.54
C VAL A 378 7.72 22.03 -9.15
N LEU A 379 8.74 22.51 -9.88
CA LEU A 379 9.75 21.63 -10.49
C LEU A 379 10.53 20.81 -9.45
N LEU A 380 10.85 21.39 -8.30
CA LEU A 380 11.53 20.68 -7.20
C LEU A 380 10.62 19.70 -6.47
N ALA A 381 9.31 19.87 -6.57
CA ALA A 381 8.32 19.07 -5.86
C ALA A 381 7.83 17.82 -6.62
N LEU A 382 8.12 17.69 -7.92
CA LEU A 382 7.56 16.61 -8.74
C LEU A 382 8.44 15.36 -8.91
N PRO A 383 9.79 15.44 -8.89
CA PRO A 383 10.63 14.38 -9.47
C PRO A 383 10.48 13.02 -8.79
N THR A 384 10.29 12.94 -7.46
CA THR A 384 10.10 11.63 -6.80
C THR A 384 8.82 10.94 -7.27
N ASN A 385 7.74 11.69 -7.57
CA ASN A 385 6.53 11.10 -8.17
C ASN A 385 6.79 10.52 -9.57
N VAL A 386 7.66 11.17 -10.36
CA VAL A 386 8.10 10.64 -11.65
C VAL A 386 8.87 9.32 -11.47
N LEU A 387 9.77 9.26 -10.48
CA LEU A 387 10.48 8.02 -10.14
C LEU A 387 9.53 6.88 -9.75
N TRP A 388 8.43 7.18 -9.04
CA TRP A 388 7.41 6.19 -8.71
C TRP A 388 6.73 5.61 -9.95
N VAL A 389 6.39 6.45 -10.93
CA VAL A 389 5.84 6.00 -12.20
C VAL A 389 6.88 5.20 -12.99
N GLN A 390 8.12 5.67 -13.01
CA GLN A 390 9.23 4.99 -13.68
C GLN A 390 9.51 3.62 -13.07
N ASP A 391 9.52 3.48 -11.73
CA ASP A 391 9.66 2.20 -11.04
C ASP A 391 8.53 1.23 -11.43
N ALA A 392 7.29 1.70 -11.48
CA ALA A 392 6.17 0.90 -11.96
C ALA A 392 6.37 0.41 -13.40
N MET A 393 6.84 1.30 -14.28
CA MET A 393 7.09 0.97 -15.69
C MET A 393 8.25 -0.01 -15.87
N SER A 394 9.28 0.08 -15.02
CA SER A 394 10.43 -0.84 -15.08
C SER A 394 10.06 -2.30 -14.78
N LYS A 395 8.93 -2.54 -14.12
CA LYS A 395 8.41 -3.87 -13.79
C LYS A 395 7.61 -4.51 -14.94
N LEU A 396 7.31 -3.76 -15.99
CA LEU A 396 6.44 -4.23 -17.10
C LEU A 396 7.04 -5.29 -18.00
N PRO A 397 8.32 -5.28 -18.39
CA PRO A 397 8.87 -6.41 -19.13
C PRO A 397 8.86 -7.67 -18.25
N ALA A 398 8.32 -8.77 -18.77
CA ALA A 398 8.22 -10.04 -18.05
C ALA A 398 9.57 -10.54 -17.49
N ASN A 399 10.68 -10.09 -18.08
CA ASN A 399 12.05 -10.45 -17.71
C ASN A 399 12.81 -9.36 -16.96
N ALA A 400 12.29 -8.14 -16.85
CA ALA A 400 13.01 -7.07 -16.18
C ALA A 400 12.91 -7.27 -14.68
N GLY A 401 14.01 -7.73 -14.08
CA GLY A 401 14.33 -7.55 -12.67
C GLY A 401 13.21 -7.83 -11.68
N SER A 402 12.11 -8.48 -12.06
CA SER A 402 11.05 -8.64 -11.14
C SER A 402 11.53 -9.50 -10.01
N THR A 403 11.44 -8.94 -8.91
CA THR A 403 11.23 -9.58 -7.65
C THR A 403 10.16 -10.68 -7.81
N GLN A 404 10.04 -11.49 -6.89
CA GLN A 404 9.14 -12.57 -6.60
C GLN A 404 7.69 -12.41 -7.13
N MET A 405 7.25 -11.20 -7.47
CA MET A 405 5.87 -10.91 -7.85
C MET A 405 5.84 -10.16 -9.17
N ARG A 406 5.47 -10.87 -10.22
CA ARG A 406 5.38 -10.35 -11.58
C ARG A 406 3.94 -9.87 -11.87
N PRO A 407 3.74 -8.76 -12.58
CA PRO A 407 2.41 -8.32 -12.98
C PRO A 407 1.73 -9.28 -13.97
N TYR A 408 2.51 -10.17 -14.61
CA TYR A 408 2.03 -11.12 -15.61
C TYR A 408 2.23 -12.55 -15.16
N LEU A 409 1.19 -13.38 -15.30
CA LEU A 409 1.25 -14.84 -15.20
C LEU A 409 1.32 -15.43 -16.62
N THR A 410 1.95 -16.58 -16.78
CA THR A 410 1.78 -17.33 -18.03
C THR A 410 0.34 -17.84 -18.13
N THR A 411 -0.14 -18.10 -19.35
CA THR A 411 -1.45 -18.72 -19.56
C THR A 411 -1.57 -20.05 -18.77
N SER A 412 -0.50 -20.85 -18.76
CA SER A 412 -0.44 -22.11 -18.01
C SER A 412 -0.57 -21.91 -16.50
N GLU A 413 0.10 -20.88 -15.94
CA GLU A 413 -0.01 -20.52 -14.52
C GLU A 413 -1.45 -20.07 -14.20
N ASN A 414 -2.02 -19.22 -15.02
CA ASN A 414 -3.40 -18.74 -14.84
C ASN A 414 -4.42 -19.89 -14.94
N ASP A 415 -4.23 -20.84 -15.86
CA ASP A 415 -5.10 -22.00 -16.00
C ASP A 415 -5.01 -22.92 -14.78
N ALA A 416 -3.83 -23.08 -14.18
CA ALA A 416 -3.64 -23.82 -12.93
C ALA A 416 -4.40 -23.15 -11.75
N LEU A 417 -4.32 -21.82 -11.64
CA LEU A 417 -5.08 -21.07 -10.62
C LEU A 417 -6.60 -21.15 -10.88
N ALA A 418 -7.03 -21.11 -12.13
CA ALA A 418 -8.43 -21.27 -12.50
C ALA A 418 -8.93 -22.70 -12.19
N TRP A 419 -8.08 -23.72 -12.38
CA TRP A 419 -8.40 -25.10 -12.01
C TRP A 419 -8.57 -25.23 -10.49
N LEU A 420 -7.64 -24.69 -9.69
CA LEU A 420 -7.76 -24.64 -8.23
C LEU A 420 -9.05 -23.94 -7.78
N GLY A 421 -9.42 -22.85 -8.43
CA GLY A 421 -10.64 -22.11 -8.10
C GLY A 421 -11.94 -22.87 -8.38
N ARG A 422 -11.91 -23.83 -9.31
CA ARG A 422 -13.07 -24.69 -9.64
C ARG A 422 -13.14 -25.96 -8.81
N ASN A 423 -11.99 -26.50 -8.40
CA ASN A 423 -11.89 -27.84 -7.78
C ASN A 423 -11.49 -27.80 -6.30
N GLY A 424 -10.78 -26.75 -5.87
CA GLY A 424 -10.38 -26.56 -4.48
C GLY A 424 -11.49 -25.95 -3.64
N LYS A 425 -11.50 -26.32 -2.36
CA LYS A 425 -12.32 -25.68 -1.34
C LYS A 425 -11.56 -24.55 -0.67
N ALA A 426 -12.29 -23.62 -0.10
CA ALA A 426 -11.73 -22.45 0.56
C ALA A 426 -10.61 -22.75 1.57
N ASN A 427 -10.77 -23.81 2.35
CA ASN A 427 -9.84 -24.20 3.42
C ASN A 427 -8.85 -25.31 3.00
N ASP A 428 -8.84 -25.71 1.72
CA ASP A 428 -7.81 -26.62 1.23
C ASP A 428 -6.46 -25.88 1.23
N ALA A 429 -5.46 -26.46 1.88
CA ALA A 429 -4.13 -25.89 1.94
C ALA A 429 -3.31 -26.27 0.71
N VAL A 430 -2.71 -25.27 0.07
CA VAL A 430 -1.85 -25.47 -1.11
C VAL A 430 -0.40 -25.15 -0.75
N LEU A 431 0.49 -26.11 -0.97
CA LEU A 431 1.94 -25.94 -0.91
C LEU A 431 2.47 -25.64 -2.32
N VAL A 432 3.20 -24.56 -2.49
CA VAL A 432 3.68 -24.10 -3.80
C VAL A 432 5.19 -24.20 -3.88
N GLY A 433 5.71 -24.72 -4.98
CA GLY A 433 7.15 -24.76 -5.23
C GLY A 433 7.78 -23.37 -5.30
N PRO A 434 8.97 -23.19 -4.73
CA PRO A 434 9.67 -21.90 -4.74
C PRO A 434 10.07 -21.48 -6.16
N ASP A 435 10.01 -20.18 -6.43
CA ASP A 435 10.56 -19.62 -7.66
C ASP A 435 12.09 -19.53 -7.56
N PRO A 436 12.84 -20.36 -8.30
CA PRO A 436 14.30 -20.35 -8.23
C PRO A 436 14.94 -19.06 -8.74
N THR A 437 14.22 -18.24 -9.51
CA THR A 437 14.76 -16.96 -10.01
C THR A 437 14.83 -15.87 -8.94
N SER A 438 14.05 -15.98 -7.88
CA SER A 438 14.02 -14.96 -6.82
C SER A 438 15.35 -14.83 -6.08
N HIS A 439 16.04 -15.93 -5.84
CA HIS A 439 17.34 -15.96 -5.15
C HIS A 439 18.48 -15.32 -5.96
N LEU A 440 18.45 -15.49 -7.27
CA LEU A 440 19.48 -14.92 -8.16
C LEU A 440 19.46 -13.38 -8.17
N ARG A 441 18.30 -12.79 -7.93
CA ARG A 441 18.11 -11.33 -7.94
C ARG A 441 18.30 -10.67 -6.60
N PHE A 442 18.09 -11.42 -5.51
CA PHE A 442 18.20 -10.93 -4.14
C PHE A 442 18.93 -11.95 -3.28
N PRO A 443 20.28 -12.04 -3.40
CA PRO A 443 21.08 -12.90 -2.54
C PRO A 443 20.79 -12.59 -1.07
N GLY A 444 20.48 -13.62 -0.30
CA GLY A 444 20.17 -13.49 1.13
C GLY A 444 18.71 -13.16 1.49
N VAL A 445 17.82 -12.99 0.51
CA VAL A 445 16.38 -12.90 0.76
C VAL A 445 15.77 -14.30 0.74
N ALA A 446 14.91 -14.60 1.72
CA ALA A 446 14.15 -15.85 1.74
C ALA A 446 13.33 -15.98 0.45
N LEU A 447 13.42 -17.15 -0.19
CA LEU A 447 12.65 -17.44 -1.39
C LEU A 447 11.17 -17.39 -1.11
N MET A 448 10.45 -16.67 -1.95
CA MET A 448 8.99 -16.73 -1.94
C MET A 448 8.50 -17.61 -3.09
N PRO A 449 7.54 -18.50 -2.85
CA PRO A 449 6.82 -19.16 -3.93
C PRO A 449 6.06 -18.14 -4.75
N HIS A 450 6.43 -17.97 -6.01
CA HIS A 450 5.84 -16.95 -6.88
C HIS A 450 4.32 -17.03 -6.97
N LEU A 451 3.77 -18.23 -7.18
CA LEU A 451 2.32 -18.42 -7.41
C LEU A 451 1.49 -18.37 -6.14
N SER A 452 2.07 -18.61 -4.97
CA SER A 452 1.30 -18.66 -3.71
C SER A 452 0.62 -17.32 -3.39
N VAL A 453 1.19 -16.20 -3.81
CA VAL A 453 0.59 -14.87 -3.62
C VAL A 453 -0.76 -14.74 -4.35
N TYR A 454 -0.88 -15.35 -5.54
CA TYR A 454 -2.06 -15.21 -6.40
C TYR A 454 -3.18 -16.20 -6.07
N ILE A 455 -2.88 -17.32 -5.40
CA ILE A 455 -3.86 -18.39 -5.12
C ILE A 455 -5.07 -17.84 -4.32
N PRO A 456 -4.90 -17.15 -3.19
CA PRO A 456 -6.04 -16.61 -2.45
C PRO A 456 -6.85 -15.58 -3.25
N ALA A 457 -6.19 -14.77 -4.07
CA ALA A 457 -6.82 -13.73 -4.86
C ALA A 457 -7.60 -14.28 -6.07
N ILE A 458 -7.00 -15.23 -6.81
CA ILE A 458 -7.55 -15.75 -8.06
C ILE A 458 -8.35 -17.04 -7.83
N ALA A 459 -7.81 -18.01 -7.10
CA ALA A 459 -8.49 -19.26 -6.83
C ALA A 459 -9.44 -19.18 -5.62
N GLY A 460 -9.15 -18.36 -4.62
CA GLY A 460 -9.94 -18.28 -3.39
C GLY A 460 -9.67 -19.45 -2.43
N VAL A 461 -8.54 -20.09 -2.56
CA VAL A 461 -8.08 -21.24 -1.77
C VAL A 461 -6.97 -20.78 -0.82
N THR A 462 -6.79 -21.48 0.30
CA THR A 462 -5.77 -21.15 1.31
C THR A 462 -4.39 -21.63 0.86
N VAL A 463 -3.33 -20.85 1.16
CA VAL A 463 -1.94 -21.24 0.92
C VAL A 463 -1.20 -21.52 2.22
N PHE A 464 -0.21 -22.40 2.15
CA PHE A 464 0.68 -22.69 3.27
C PHE A 464 1.56 -21.50 3.63
N ASP A 465 2.13 -20.87 2.61
CA ASP A 465 2.95 -19.65 2.70
C ASP A 465 2.70 -18.78 1.46
N GLY A 466 2.59 -17.49 1.61
CA GLY A 466 2.26 -16.64 0.46
C GLY A 466 2.45 -15.15 0.67
N HIS A 467 2.53 -14.69 1.92
CA HIS A 467 2.67 -13.27 2.21
C HIS A 467 3.50 -13.07 3.48
N TRP A 468 4.52 -12.23 3.40
CA TRP A 468 5.51 -12.05 4.47
C TRP A 468 4.92 -11.59 5.82
N SER A 469 3.83 -10.83 5.82
CA SER A 469 3.17 -10.31 7.03
C SER A 469 1.82 -10.94 7.35
N GLU A 470 1.19 -11.63 6.39
CA GLU A 470 -0.08 -12.32 6.61
C GLU A 470 0.12 -13.80 6.97
N THR A 471 1.26 -14.38 6.63
CA THR A 471 1.61 -15.77 6.98
C THR A 471 2.32 -15.82 8.32
N ILE A 472 1.70 -16.47 9.31
CA ILE A 472 2.34 -16.68 10.62
C ILE A 472 3.59 -17.54 10.46
N ASN A 473 4.67 -17.19 11.18
CA ASN A 473 5.96 -17.89 11.13
C ASN A 473 6.49 -18.05 9.69
N TYR A 474 6.32 -17.00 8.88
CA TYR A 474 6.65 -16.99 7.46
C TYR A 474 8.02 -17.60 7.15
N GLY A 475 9.08 -17.19 7.85
CA GLY A 475 10.43 -17.71 7.63
C GLY A 475 10.56 -19.24 7.85
N ALA A 476 9.90 -19.78 8.88
CA ALA A 476 9.89 -21.22 9.16
C ALA A 476 9.10 -21.98 8.07
N LYS A 477 7.97 -21.43 7.61
CA LYS A 477 7.19 -22.03 6.53
C LYS A 477 7.94 -22.06 5.21
N ILE A 478 8.60 -20.96 4.84
CA ILE A 478 9.47 -20.91 3.65
C ILE A 478 10.58 -21.97 3.76
N THR A 479 11.20 -22.14 4.92
CA THR A 479 12.20 -23.17 5.15
C THR A 479 11.61 -24.57 4.93
N SER A 480 10.41 -24.83 5.43
CA SER A 480 9.69 -26.10 5.23
C SER A 480 9.35 -26.33 3.75
N THR A 481 8.92 -25.27 3.05
CA THR A 481 8.64 -25.32 1.60
C THR A 481 9.90 -25.66 0.81
N VAL A 482 11.00 -24.94 1.06
CA VAL A 482 12.29 -25.24 0.40
C VAL A 482 12.71 -26.68 0.69
N ARG A 483 12.63 -27.13 1.94
CA ARG A 483 12.96 -28.50 2.33
C ARG A 483 12.09 -29.53 1.60
N PHE A 484 10.80 -29.29 1.45
CA PHE A 484 9.90 -30.21 0.72
C PHE A 484 10.35 -30.43 -0.73
N PHE A 485 10.75 -29.35 -1.42
CA PHE A 485 11.16 -29.40 -2.83
C PHE A 485 12.64 -29.73 -3.03
N ASP A 486 13.44 -29.82 -1.97
CA ASP A 486 14.85 -30.21 -2.07
C ASP A 486 14.98 -31.69 -2.45
N ALA A 487 15.76 -31.99 -3.49
CA ALA A 487 15.97 -33.35 -3.98
C ALA A 487 16.61 -34.30 -2.95
N SER A 488 17.36 -33.77 -1.98
CA SER A 488 18.01 -34.56 -0.92
C SER A 488 17.06 -34.91 0.23
N THR A 489 15.88 -34.31 0.32
CA THR A 489 14.91 -34.58 1.38
C THR A 489 14.27 -35.95 1.18
N THR A 490 14.21 -36.74 2.26
CA THR A 490 13.59 -38.07 2.24
C THR A 490 12.07 -37.98 2.14
N ASP A 491 11.44 -39.04 1.62
CA ASP A 491 9.98 -39.09 1.47
C ASP A 491 9.24 -39.05 2.82
N ASP A 492 9.83 -39.59 3.88
CA ASP A 492 9.23 -39.54 5.21
C ASP A 492 9.12 -38.10 5.72
N VAL A 493 10.17 -37.30 5.53
CA VAL A 493 10.15 -35.86 5.89
C VAL A 493 9.15 -35.09 5.03
N ARG A 494 9.02 -35.41 3.75
CA ARG A 494 8.00 -34.78 2.89
C ARG A 494 6.59 -35.15 3.35
N ARG A 495 6.34 -36.42 3.67
CA ARG A 495 5.05 -36.88 4.23
C ARG A 495 4.73 -36.15 5.53
N GLU A 496 5.72 -36.04 6.41
CA GLU A 496 5.56 -35.32 7.67
C GLU A 496 5.11 -33.87 7.43
N ILE A 497 5.75 -33.12 6.50
CA ILE A 497 5.37 -31.76 6.13
C ILE A 497 3.93 -31.71 5.63
N LEU A 498 3.53 -32.64 4.74
CA LEU A 498 2.18 -32.67 4.19
C LEU A 498 1.12 -32.94 5.27
N VAL A 499 1.35 -33.91 6.12
CA VAL A 499 0.39 -34.36 7.15
C VAL A 499 0.26 -33.30 8.26
N GLN A 500 1.39 -32.83 8.82
CA GLN A 500 1.38 -31.87 9.90
C GLN A 500 0.68 -30.56 9.51
N ASN A 501 0.83 -30.14 8.25
CA ASN A 501 0.26 -28.90 7.75
C ASN A 501 -1.06 -29.11 6.97
N ARG A 502 -1.61 -30.32 6.96
CA ARG A 502 -2.88 -30.67 6.28
C ARG A 502 -2.90 -30.19 4.83
N ILE A 503 -1.77 -30.33 4.12
CA ILE A 503 -1.65 -29.91 2.72
C ILE A 503 -2.56 -30.81 1.87
N ARG A 504 -3.45 -30.18 1.09
CA ARG A 504 -4.35 -30.87 0.17
C ARG A 504 -3.80 -30.93 -1.25
N TYR A 505 -3.15 -29.86 -1.69
CA TYR A 505 -2.58 -29.77 -3.02
C TYR A 505 -1.12 -29.33 -2.95
N VAL A 506 -0.30 -29.89 -3.84
CA VAL A 506 1.08 -29.47 -4.06
C VAL A 506 1.19 -28.97 -5.50
N LEU A 507 1.62 -27.73 -5.67
CA LEU A 507 1.80 -27.10 -6.96
C LEU A 507 3.28 -27.10 -7.31
N TYR A 508 3.62 -27.79 -8.38
CA TYR A 508 4.98 -27.88 -8.92
C TYR A 508 5.12 -26.91 -10.09
N PRO A 509 6.02 -25.93 -10.03
CA PRO A 509 6.41 -25.19 -11.21
C PRO A 509 7.30 -26.08 -12.08
N ASN A 510 6.83 -26.41 -13.29
CA ASN A 510 7.59 -27.18 -14.27
C ASN A 510 8.64 -26.33 -15.03
N LYS A 511 8.66 -25.03 -14.78
CA LYS A 511 9.59 -24.12 -15.41
C LYS A 511 11.00 -24.41 -14.93
N LEU A 512 11.87 -24.67 -15.88
CA LEU A 512 13.26 -24.23 -15.80
C LEU A 512 13.21 -22.71 -15.68
N ALA A 513 13.59 -22.21 -14.53
CA ALA A 513 13.74 -20.77 -14.41
C ALA A 513 15.03 -20.38 -15.14
N ASP A 514 14.89 -19.84 -16.33
CA ASP A 514 15.95 -19.05 -16.94
C ASP A 514 16.07 -17.76 -16.12
N GLY A 515 16.99 -17.75 -15.17
CA GLY A 515 17.29 -16.55 -14.39
C GLY A 515 18.55 -15.87 -14.90
N PRO A 516 18.62 -14.52 -14.96
CA PRO A 516 19.89 -13.86 -15.13
C PRO A 516 20.81 -14.21 -13.96
N LEU A 517 22.02 -14.67 -14.26
CA LEU A 517 23.07 -14.78 -13.26
C LEU A 517 23.35 -13.40 -12.69
N ALA A 518 23.35 -13.30 -11.38
CA ALA A 518 23.80 -12.09 -10.69
C ALA A 518 25.16 -12.37 -10.01
N ASP A 519 26.00 -11.36 -9.98
CA ASP A 519 27.19 -11.35 -9.13
C ASP A 519 26.81 -11.24 -7.65
N GLY A 520 27.79 -11.30 -6.76
CA GLY A 520 27.56 -11.18 -5.31
C GLY A 520 26.95 -9.85 -4.85
N THR A 521 26.81 -8.86 -5.74
CA THR A 521 26.16 -7.57 -5.49
C THR A 521 24.71 -7.52 -5.98
N GLY A 522 24.25 -8.56 -6.69
CA GLY A 522 22.94 -8.62 -7.33
C GLY A 522 22.88 -7.99 -8.73
N ALA A 523 24.02 -7.55 -9.28
CA ALA A 523 24.09 -7.07 -10.65
C ALA A 523 24.10 -8.25 -11.63
N ALA A 524 23.32 -8.14 -12.73
CA ALA A 524 23.25 -9.19 -13.75
C ALA A 524 24.63 -9.39 -14.41
N LEU A 525 25.10 -10.63 -14.45
CA LEU A 525 26.27 -11.00 -15.24
C LEU A 525 25.89 -10.88 -16.72
N LEU A 526 26.74 -10.20 -17.48
CA LEU A 526 26.51 -9.97 -18.90
C LEU A 526 27.34 -10.92 -19.75
N LYS A 527 26.79 -11.35 -20.88
CA LYS A 527 27.55 -11.98 -21.96
C LYS A 527 28.45 -10.94 -22.64
N SER A 528 29.32 -11.41 -23.51
CA SER A 528 30.22 -10.53 -24.30
C SER A 528 29.47 -9.54 -25.22
N ASP A 529 28.20 -9.81 -25.54
CA ASP A 529 27.33 -8.95 -26.35
C ASP A 529 26.51 -7.93 -25.49
N GLY A 530 26.76 -7.88 -24.18
CA GLY A 530 26.07 -7.00 -23.24
C GLY A 530 24.67 -7.51 -22.81
N SER A 531 24.21 -8.65 -23.32
CA SER A 531 22.94 -9.25 -22.89
C SER A 531 23.10 -9.98 -21.54
N PRO A 532 22.05 -10.07 -20.70
CA PRO A 532 22.11 -10.84 -19.46
C PRO A 532 22.43 -12.32 -19.72
N GLN A 533 23.32 -12.87 -18.93
CA GLN A 533 23.64 -14.29 -18.97
C GLN A 533 22.58 -15.08 -18.22
N TYR A 534 21.89 -16.00 -18.91
CA TYR A 534 20.88 -16.89 -18.32
C TYR A 534 21.46 -18.29 -18.19
N ILE A 535 21.24 -18.92 -17.05
CA ILE A 535 21.48 -20.34 -16.86
C ILE A 535 20.29 -21.02 -16.22
N PRO A 536 20.02 -22.27 -16.56
CA PRO A 536 19.06 -23.09 -15.84
C PRO A 536 19.55 -23.30 -14.39
N VAL A 537 18.67 -23.09 -13.43
CA VAL A 537 18.99 -23.25 -12.01
C VAL A 537 18.04 -24.23 -11.34
N ARG A 538 18.53 -24.98 -10.37
CA ARG A 538 17.73 -25.85 -9.52
C ARG A 538 18.15 -25.75 -8.06
N TRP A 539 17.27 -26.19 -7.18
CA TRP A 539 17.57 -26.42 -5.78
C TRP A 539 18.28 -27.74 -5.58
N SER A 540 19.36 -27.72 -4.84
CA SER A 540 20.05 -28.89 -4.32
C SER A 540 20.60 -28.54 -2.94
N ASN A 541 20.22 -29.33 -1.93
CA ASN A 541 20.66 -29.16 -0.54
C ASN A 541 20.47 -27.73 0.01
N GLY A 542 19.33 -27.09 -0.29
CA GLY A 542 19.06 -25.72 0.13
C GLY A 542 19.93 -24.66 -0.56
N THR A 543 20.71 -25.04 -1.57
CA THR A 543 21.56 -24.15 -2.36
C THR A 543 21.10 -24.12 -3.80
N LEU A 544 21.03 -22.94 -4.39
CA LEU A 544 20.74 -22.78 -5.81
C LEU A 544 21.99 -23.20 -6.59
N THR A 545 21.86 -24.23 -7.44
CA THR A 545 22.94 -24.68 -8.31
C THR A 545 22.59 -24.46 -9.78
N SER A 546 23.58 -24.01 -10.57
CA SER A 546 23.45 -23.97 -12.02
C SER A 546 23.46 -25.38 -12.59
N GLN A 547 22.57 -25.65 -13.58
CA GLN A 547 22.56 -26.94 -14.29
C GLN A 547 22.32 -26.77 -15.76
N THR A 548 22.99 -27.65 -16.51
CA THR A 548 22.82 -27.79 -17.96
C THR A 548 21.73 -28.79 -18.36
N ALA A 549 21.16 -29.53 -17.41
CA ALA A 549 20.10 -30.52 -17.65
C ALA A 549 18.84 -30.18 -16.86
N SER A 550 17.66 -30.51 -17.41
CA SER A 550 16.36 -30.38 -16.74
C SER A 550 16.42 -30.96 -15.34
N PRO A 551 16.07 -30.21 -14.30
CA PRO A 551 15.87 -30.80 -12.98
C PRO A 551 14.63 -31.66 -13.07
N ALA A 552 14.78 -32.95 -12.85
CA ALA A 552 13.65 -33.75 -12.43
C ALA A 552 13.34 -33.31 -10.98
N TYR A 553 12.34 -32.47 -10.78
CA TYR A 553 11.62 -32.56 -9.51
C TYR A 553 11.20 -34.02 -9.36
N PRO A 554 11.40 -34.64 -8.20
CA PRO A 554 10.98 -36.02 -8.05
C PRO A 554 9.50 -36.11 -8.35
N VAL A 555 9.18 -36.65 -9.53
CA VAL A 555 7.82 -36.81 -10.00
C VAL A 555 7.18 -37.88 -9.13
N ASN A 556 6.36 -37.46 -8.17
CA ASN A 556 5.49 -38.28 -7.36
C ASN A 556 6.16 -39.36 -6.45
N PRO A 557 7.15 -39.03 -5.60
CA PRO A 557 7.71 -40.00 -4.67
C PRO A 557 6.74 -40.43 -3.57
N LEU A 558 5.60 -39.71 -3.38
CA LEU A 558 4.70 -39.87 -2.24
C LEU A 558 3.37 -40.55 -2.58
N GLY A 559 3.18 -41.01 -3.81
CA GLY A 559 1.88 -41.58 -4.24
C GLY A 559 0.78 -40.53 -4.44
N MET A 560 1.14 -39.23 -4.52
CA MET A 560 0.18 -38.17 -4.79
C MET A 560 -0.42 -38.32 -6.19
N LYS A 561 -1.70 -38.00 -6.34
CA LYS A 561 -2.42 -38.06 -7.61
C LYS A 561 -2.22 -36.76 -8.40
N ARG A 562 -1.65 -36.82 -9.61
CA ARG A 562 -1.63 -35.69 -10.52
C ARG A 562 -3.04 -35.37 -11.01
N VAL A 563 -3.54 -34.18 -10.71
CA VAL A 563 -4.91 -33.75 -11.01
C VAL A 563 -4.98 -32.63 -12.04
N PHE A 564 -3.86 -31.95 -12.28
CA PHE A 564 -3.71 -30.96 -13.34
C PHE A 564 -2.29 -30.98 -13.89
N SER A 565 -2.15 -30.76 -15.18
CA SER A 565 -0.85 -30.61 -15.85
C SER A 565 -0.98 -29.61 -16.99
N SER A 566 -0.05 -28.67 -17.03
CA SER A 566 0.13 -27.72 -18.12
C SER A 566 1.62 -27.64 -18.49
N ARG A 567 1.98 -26.74 -19.42
CA ARG A 567 3.37 -26.54 -19.82
C ARG A 567 4.27 -26.13 -18.65
N ASP A 568 3.81 -25.23 -17.81
CA ASP A 568 4.64 -24.56 -16.80
C ASP A 568 4.31 -24.99 -15.36
N VAL A 569 3.19 -25.71 -15.14
CA VAL A 569 2.68 -26.03 -13.79
C VAL A 569 2.01 -27.40 -13.77
N GLU A 570 2.30 -28.18 -12.74
CA GLU A 570 1.54 -29.38 -12.37
C GLU A 570 0.93 -29.24 -10.96
N ILE A 571 -0.25 -29.80 -10.76
CA ILE A 571 -0.90 -29.86 -9.44
C ILE A 571 -1.10 -31.34 -9.08
N PHE A 572 -0.64 -31.68 -7.89
CA PHE A 572 -0.84 -32.99 -7.29
C PHE A 572 -1.77 -32.87 -6.08
N GLU A 573 -2.72 -33.77 -6.01
CA GLU A 573 -3.59 -33.96 -4.84
C GLU A 573 -2.94 -34.97 -3.89
N VAL A 574 -2.86 -34.61 -2.62
CA VAL A 574 -2.40 -35.50 -1.56
C VAL A 574 -3.52 -36.51 -1.27
N VAL A 575 -3.24 -37.77 -1.55
CA VAL A 575 -4.17 -38.87 -1.26
C VAL A 575 -3.89 -39.34 0.17
N ASN A 576 -4.90 -39.27 1.03
CA ASN A 576 -4.81 -39.72 2.43
C ASN A 576 -4.85 -41.26 2.49
#